data_86bcaa77548a3b9296c1f55690e64cae
#
_entry.id   86bcaa77548a3b9296c1f55690e64cae
#
_cell.length_a   1.000
_cell.length_b   1.000
_cell.length_c   1.000
_cell.angle_alpha   90.00
_cell.angle_beta   90.00
_cell.angle_gamma   90.00
#
_symmetry.space_group_name_H-M   'P 1'
#
loop_
_entity.id
_entity.type
_entity.pdbx_description
1 polymer ?
#
loop_
_entity_poly.entity_id
_entity_poly.type
_entity_poly.pdbx_seq_one_letter_code
_entity_poly.pdbx_strand_id
1 'polypeptide(L)'
;MLLSGTDNHIAGVGMMSEARGKNSERFNAPGYEGFLNHNVAAVSEILQDNGYHTLISGKWHLGYTPETNAYSRGFDRAFILLDGQSNHYGWEPQLEDKDSGPFHIRVSPQLYTMNGRKFNVQPNVTNDPKGFYSSDFYTDNLIDWLRERWPEDREKPFFAYLPFLAPHWPLQCSDADRDRYEGVYDDGPAALRLRRLERMKKLGIIGPDVNPHEVVVGPMNREWNEMTPYERKCSARAMQCYAGMVDSIGEHPTSNQSFMVRRGVLTLSARPERW
;
A
#
# COMPACT_ATOMS: atom_id res chain seq x y z
N MET A 1 -3.79 -8.27 12.65
CA MET A 1 -2.79 -8.24 13.75
C MET A 1 -2.23 -6.86 14.01
N LEU A 2 -1.72 -6.09 13.02
CA LEU A 2 -1.16 -4.75 13.26
C LEU A 2 -2.14 -3.80 13.96
N LEU A 3 -3.37 -3.72 13.47
CA LEU A 3 -4.37 -2.78 13.98
C LEU A 3 -5.16 -3.28 15.20
N SER A 4 -5.19 -4.59 15.47
CA SER A 4 -6.00 -5.17 16.54
C SER A 4 -5.18 -5.88 17.64
N GLY A 5 -3.88 -6.08 17.44
CA GLY A 5 -3.05 -6.86 18.36
C GLY A 5 -3.45 -8.33 18.48
N THR A 6 -4.38 -8.80 17.66
CA THR A 6 -5.06 -10.09 17.81
C THR A 6 -4.96 -10.93 16.53
N ASP A 7 -5.21 -12.23 16.63
CA ASP A 7 -5.25 -13.16 15.51
C ASP A 7 -6.29 -12.72 14.47
N ASN A 8 -5.99 -12.96 13.19
CA ASN A 8 -6.84 -12.54 12.07
C ASN A 8 -8.22 -13.21 12.07
N HIS A 9 -8.35 -14.47 12.53
CA HIS A 9 -9.66 -15.11 12.64
C HIS A 9 -10.50 -14.49 13.76
N ILE A 10 -9.91 -14.19 14.91
CA ILE A 10 -10.62 -13.48 15.99
C ILE A 10 -11.09 -12.10 15.50
N ALA A 11 -10.25 -11.45 14.69
CA ALA A 11 -10.53 -10.13 14.14
C ALA A 11 -11.52 -10.13 12.93
N GLY A 12 -12.00 -11.31 12.48
CA GLY A 12 -12.94 -11.42 11.38
C GLY A 12 -12.33 -11.43 9.98
N VAL A 13 -11.01 -11.43 9.88
CA VAL A 13 -10.25 -11.37 8.62
C VAL A 13 -9.46 -12.64 8.36
N GLY A 14 -10.02 -13.80 8.73
CA GLY A 14 -9.51 -15.11 8.35
C GLY A 14 -9.49 -15.33 6.83
N MET A 15 -10.25 -14.51 6.10
CA MET A 15 -10.27 -14.43 4.64
C MET A 15 -10.56 -13.00 4.19
N MET A 16 -10.02 -12.61 3.05
CA MET A 16 -10.37 -11.35 2.38
C MET A 16 -11.79 -11.43 1.83
N SER A 17 -12.55 -10.32 1.90
CA SER A 17 -13.98 -10.31 1.52
C SER A 17 -14.22 -10.69 0.07
N GLU A 18 -13.36 -10.30 -0.86
CA GLU A 18 -13.45 -10.67 -2.28
C GLU A 18 -13.22 -12.18 -2.50
N ALA A 19 -12.44 -12.84 -1.65
CA ALA A 19 -12.21 -14.26 -1.73
C ALA A 19 -13.40 -15.10 -1.19
N ARG A 20 -14.30 -14.53 -0.38
CA ARG A 20 -15.56 -15.19 0.01
C ARG A 20 -16.41 -15.50 -1.22
N GLY A 21 -16.59 -14.55 -2.13
CA GLY A 21 -17.23 -14.68 -3.42
C GLY A 21 -18.33 -15.73 -3.48
N LYS A 22 -18.24 -16.62 -4.48
CA LYS A 22 -19.20 -17.72 -4.71
C LYS A 22 -19.16 -18.83 -3.65
N ASN A 23 -18.19 -18.82 -2.76
CA ASN A 23 -18.03 -19.81 -1.67
C ASN A 23 -18.55 -19.29 -0.32
N SER A 24 -19.47 -18.33 -0.33
CA SER A 24 -19.98 -17.69 0.89
C SER A 24 -20.50 -18.69 1.94
N GLU A 25 -21.11 -19.78 1.53
CA GLU A 25 -21.61 -20.83 2.46
C GLU A 25 -20.48 -21.52 3.21
N ARG A 26 -19.36 -21.83 2.51
CA ARG A 26 -18.20 -22.50 3.12
C ARG A 26 -17.51 -21.62 4.17
N PHE A 27 -17.56 -20.32 4.00
CA PHE A 27 -16.90 -19.33 4.85
C PHE A 27 -17.89 -18.49 5.68
N ASN A 28 -19.10 -19.00 5.91
CA ASN A 28 -20.10 -18.37 6.75
C ASN A 28 -19.93 -18.76 8.24
N ALA A 29 -18.69 -18.78 8.71
CA ALA A 29 -18.33 -19.06 10.08
C ALA A 29 -17.74 -17.80 10.75
N PRO A 30 -17.86 -17.66 12.07
CA PRO A 30 -17.17 -16.60 12.81
C PRO A 30 -15.67 -16.60 12.50
N GLY A 31 -15.11 -15.41 12.32
CA GLY A 31 -13.71 -15.24 11.95
C GLY A 31 -13.46 -15.09 10.44
N TYR A 32 -14.49 -15.27 9.61
CA TYR A 32 -14.42 -15.13 8.14
C TYR A 32 -15.36 -14.05 7.61
N GLU A 33 -15.63 -13.04 8.41
CA GLU A 33 -16.50 -11.91 8.05
C GLU A 33 -15.96 -11.11 6.86
N GLY A 34 -14.63 -11.10 6.68
CA GLY A 34 -13.95 -10.38 5.61
C GLY A 34 -13.74 -8.90 5.91
N PHE A 35 -13.95 -8.50 7.15
CA PHE A 35 -13.68 -7.14 7.65
C PHE A 35 -13.23 -7.19 9.11
N LEU A 36 -12.59 -6.12 9.57
CA LEU A 36 -12.21 -5.97 10.97
C LEU A 36 -13.46 -5.86 11.83
N ASN A 37 -13.84 -6.97 12.47
CA ASN A 37 -15.10 -7.06 13.21
C ASN A 37 -15.08 -6.24 14.52
N HIS A 38 -16.25 -6.05 15.14
CA HIS A 38 -16.39 -5.27 16.36
C HIS A 38 -16.11 -6.09 17.64
N ASN A 39 -15.66 -7.34 17.53
CA ASN A 39 -15.21 -8.13 18.67
C ASN A 39 -13.79 -7.74 19.11
N VAL A 40 -13.10 -6.94 18.32
CA VAL A 40 -11.75 -6.43 18.62
C VAL A 40 -11.72 -4.91 18.49
N ALA A 41 -11.03 -4.27 19.41
CA ALA A 41 -10.74 -2.84 19.29
C ALA A 41 -9.60 -2.63 18.29
N ALA A 42 -9.72 -1.60 17.44
CA ALA A 42 -8.62 -1.13 16.63
C ALA A 42 -7.71 -0.20 17.45
N VAL A 43 -6.41 -0.22 17.16
CA VAL A 43 -5.45 0.69 17.82
C VAL A 43 -5.83 2.16 17.63
N SER A 44 -6.43 2.50 16.51
CA SER A 44 -6.98 3.84 16.24
C SER A 44 -8.08 4.23 17.20
N GLU A 45 -9.02 3.32 17.52
CA GLU A 45 -10.09 3.55 18.50
C GLU A 45 -9.50 3.79 19.89
N ILE A 46 -8.56 2.94 20.32
CA ILE A 46 -7.88 3.06 21.61
C ILE A 46 -7.13 4.39 21.71
N LEU A 47 -6.42 4.78 20.66
CA LEU A 47 -5.64 6.02 20.67
C LEU A 47 -6.55 7.26 20.62
N GLN A 48 -7.62 7.23 19.83
CA GLN A 48 -8.62 8.29 19.78
C GLN A 48 -9.25 8.53 21.17
N ASP A 49 -9.66 7.47 21.84
CA ASP A 49 -10.22 7.52 23.21
C ASP A 49 -9.22 8.08 24.24
N ASN A 50 -7.92 7.95 23.96
CA ASN A 50 -6.85 8.49 24.80
C ASN A 50 -6.33 9.87 24.33
N GLY A 51 -7.10 10.57 23.52
CA GLY A 51 -6.83 11.96 23.14
C GLY A 51 -5.79 12.15 22.03
N TYR A 52 -5.44 11.09 21.31
CA TYR A 52 -4.61 11.21 20.11
C TYR A 52 -5.43 11.76 18.95
N HIS A 53 -4.77 12.49 18.10
CA HIS A 53 -5.29 12.84 16.79
C HIS A 53 -4.95 11.71 15.80
N THR A 54 -5.96 11.03 15.28
CA THR A 54 -5.80 9.79 14.51
C THR A 54 -6.06 10.01 13.02
N LEU A 55 -5.09 9.68 12.18
CA LEU A 55 -5.09 9.96 10.75
C LEU A 55 -4.76 8.70 9.96
N ILE A 56 -5.46 8.48 8.85
CA ILE A 56 -5.11 7.44 7.87
C ILE A 56 -5.22 7.99 6.45
N SER A 57 -4.19 7.74 5.64
CA SER A 57 -4.25 8.02 4.20
C SER A 57 -3.63 6.87 3.43
N GLY A 58 -4.44 6.10 2.69
CA GLY A 58 -3.98 4.95 1.92
C GLY A 58 -4.95 3.78 1.86
N LYS A 59 -4.43 2.57 1.70
CA LYS A 59 -5.20 1.34 1.56
C LYS A 59 -5.78 0.89 2.91
N TRP A 60 -7.07 0.54 2.92
CA TRP A 60 -7.73 -0.05 4.10
C TRP A 60 -7.86 -1.56 4.02
N HIS A 61 -8.64 -2.08 3.08
CA HIS A 61 -8.88 -3.50 2.84
C HIS A 61 -9.40 -4.31 4.05
N LEU A 62 -9.99 -3.64 5.03
CA LEU A 62 -10.53 -4.24 6.25
C LEU A 62 -12.02 -3.93 6.47
N GLY A 63 -12.72 -3.60 5.39
CA GLY A 63 -14.17 -3.34 5.40
C GLY A 63 -14.57 -2.30 4.36
N TYR A 64 -15.72 -2.55 3.71
CA TYR A 64 -16.18 -1.77 2.56
C TYR A 64 -17.41 -0.90 2.87
N THR A 65 -18.09 -1.20 3.98
CA THR A 65 -19.31 -0.48 4.36
C THR A 65 -19.02 0.74 5.23
N PRO A 66 -19.96 1.68 5.35
CA PRO A 66 -19.78 2.84 6.23
C PRO A 66 -19.41 2.44 7.67
N GLU A 67 -19.94 1.31 8.18
CA GLU A 67 -19.72 0.85 9.54
C GLU A 67 -18.37 0.17 9.75
N THR A 68 -17.75 -0.31 8.66
CA THR A 68 -16.53 -1.10 8.72
C THR A 68 -15.32 -0.40 8.08
N ASN A 69 -15.52 0.79 7.50
CA ASN A 69 -14.41 1.54 6.94
C ASN A 69 -13.52 2.16 8.04
N ALA A 70 -12.34 2.64 7.68
CA ALA A 70 -11.37 3.17 8.62
C ALA A 70 -11.90 4.35 9.45
N TYR A 71 -12.70 5.23 8.84
CA TYR A 71 -13.26 6.39 9.52
C TYR A 71 -14.14 5.99 10.71
N SER A 72 -14.93 4.91 10.58
CA SER A 72 -15.76 4.36 11.64
C SER A 72 -14.99 3.48 12.64
N ARG A 73 -13.69 3.29 12.43
CA ARG A 73 -12.79 2.51 13.26
C ARG A 73 -11.72 3.38 13.92
N GLY A 74 -12.14 4.59 14.38
CA GLY A 74 -11.36 5.44 15.25
C GLY A 74 -10.31 6.31 14.55
N PHE A 75 -10.49 6.66 13.28
CA PHE A 75 -9.67 7.66 12.62
C PHE A 75 -10.45 8.98 12.47
N ASP A 76 -9.90 10.09 13.00
CA ASP A 76 -10.50 11.42 12.92
C ASP A 76 -10.50 11.96 11.49
N ARG A 77 -9.48 11.62 10.71
CA ARG A 77 -9.42 11.90 9.27
C ARG A 77 -8.97 10.66 8.52
N ALA A 78 -9.66 10.36 7.44
CA ALA A 78 -9.44 9.16 6.66
C ALA A 78 -9.61 9.44 5.16
N PHE A 79 -8.55 9.31 4.38
CA PHE A 79 -8.62 9.12 2.93
C PHE A 79 -8.20 7.69 2.63
N ILE A 80 -9.12 6.87 2.15
CA ILE A 80 -8.85 5.44 2.02
C ILE A 80 -9.26 4.89 0.65
N LEU A 81 -8.40 4.01 0.14
CA LEU A 81 -8.76 3.01 -0.84
C LEU A 81 -9.40 1.83 -0.10
N LEU A 82 -10.66 1.56 -0.39
CA LEU A 82 -11.41 0.47 0.26
C LEU A 82 -10.90 -0.90 -0.15
N ASP A 83 -10.60 -1.09 -1.43
CA ASP A 83 -10.24 -2.37 -2.02
C ASP A 83 -8.77 -2.75 -1.84
N GLY A 84 -8.46 -4.00 -2.16
CA GLY A 84 -7.12 -4.58 -2.14
C GLY A 84 -6.18 -4.05 -3.22
N GLN A 85 -6.72 -3.52 -4.30
CA GLN A 85 -5.97 -3.07 -5.48
C GLN A 85 -6.71 -1.97 -6.23
N SER A 86 -5.97 -1.15 -6.96
CA SER A 86 -6.48 -0.09 -7.82
C SER A 86 -5.39 0.37 -8.78
N ASN A 87 -5.78 1.03 -9.86
CA ASN A 87 -4.87 1.74 -10.73
C ASN A 87 -4.23 2.90 -9.98
N HIS A 88 -2.88 3.00 -10.01
CA HIS A 88 -2.14 4.00 -9.23
C HIS A 88 -2.33 5.43 -9.73
N TYR A 89 -2.77 5.61 -10.99
CA TYR A 89 -3.10 6.91 -11.58
C TYR A 89 -4.59 7.27 -11.46
N GLY A 90 -5.36 6.49 -10.69
CA GLY A 90 -6.78 6.74 -10.48
C GLY A 90 -7.65 6.46 -11.70
N TRP A 91 -7.07 5.91 -12.76
CA TRP A 91 -7.81 5.53 -13.94
C TRP A 91 -8.39 4.12 -13.75
N GLU A 92 -9.69 4.05 -13.65
CA GLU A 92 -10.42 2.78 -13.68
C GLU A 92 -11.11 2.66 -15.03
N PRO A 93 -10.94 1.54 -15.75
CA PRO A 93 -11.67 1.34 -16.98
C PRO A 93 -13.16 1.38 -16.66
N GLN A 94 -13.86 2.31 -17.25
CA GLN A 94 -15.32 2.31 -17.25
C GLN A 94 -15.74 1.19 -18.18
N LEU A 95 -16.02 0.04 -17.62
CA LEU A 95 -16.50 -1.09 -18.37
C LEU A 95 -17.99 -0.85 -18.67
N GLU A 96 -18.35 -0.79 -19.95
CA GLU A 96 -19.74 -0.74 -20.38
C GLU A 96 -20.51 -1.97 -19.88
N ASP A 97 -19.83 -3.11 -19.83
CA ASP A 97 -20.33 -4.34 -19.25
C ASP A 97 -19.66 -4.61 -17.87
N LYS A 98 -20.45 -4.49 -16.82
CA LYS A 98 -20.02 -4.76 -15.43
C LYS A 98 -19.53 -6.20 -15.21
N ASP A 99 -19.95 -7.13 -16.06
CA ASP A 99 -19.62 -8.54 -15.95
C ASP A 99 -18.35 -8.92 -16.72
N SER A 100 -17.87 -8.07 -17.61
CA SER A 100 -16.66 -8.32 -18.41
C SER A 100 -15.36 -7.91 -17.71
N GLY A 101 -15.42 -7.13 -16.64
CA GLY A 101 -14.24 -6.67 -15.91
C GLY A 101 -13.63 -7.72 -14.99
N PRO A 102 -12.38 -7.51 -14.57
CA PRO A 102 -11.78 -8.30 -13.50
C PRO A 102 -12.66 -8.32 -12.26
N PHE A 103 -12.71 -9.45 -11.57
CA PHE A 103 -13.62 -9.68 -10.43
C PHE A 103 -13.56 -8.56 -9.37
N HIS A 104 -12.37 -8.08 -9.05
CA HIS A 104 -12.16 -7.02 -8.05
C HIS A 104 -12.74 -5.67 -8.45
N ILE A 105 -12.76 -5.33 -9.73
CA ILE A 105 -13.39 -4.09 -10.22
C ILE A 105 -14.93 -4.17 -10.12
N ARG A 106 -15.49 -5.39 -10.22
CA ARG A 106 -16.92 -5.61 -10.14
C ARG A 106 -17.50 -5.52 -8.74
N VAL A 107 -16.70 -5.78 -7.71
CA VAL A 107 -17.18 -5.87 -6.32
C VAL A 107 -17.00 -4.59 -5.52
N SER A 108 -16.24 -3.63 -6.00
CA SER A 108 -16.01 -2.36 -5.32
C SER A 108 -16.40 -1.15 -6.19
N PRO A 109 -17.69 -0.80 -6.25
CA PRO A 109 -18.16 0.35 -7.05
C PRO A 109 -17.71 1.70 -6.48
N GLN A 110 -17.17 1.74 -5.27
CA GLN A 110 -16.62 2.92 -4.63
C GLN A 110 -15.22 2.62 -4.14
N LEU A 111 -14.22 2.97 -4.95
CA LEU A 111 -12.83 2.67 -4.59
C LEU A 111 -12.33 3.59 -3.48
N TYR A 112 -12.63 4.88 -3.51
CA TYR A 112 -12.10 5.84 -2.57
C TYR A 112 -13.17 6.49 -1.69
N THR A 113 -12.83 6.71 -0.43
CA THR A 113 -13.62 7.51 0.50
C THR A 113 -12.77 8.55 1.20
N MET A 114 -13.38 9.70 1.49
CA MET A 114 -12.84 10.75 2.33
C MET A 114 -13.76 10.93 3.54
N ASN A 115 -13.24 10.66 4.75
CA ASN A 115 -14.00 10.72 6.00
C ASN A 115 -15.34 9.96 5.91
N GLY A 116 -15.28 8.73 5.42
CA GLY A 116 -16.43 7.83 5.28
C GLY A 116 -17.35 8.12 4.09
N ARG A 117 -17.13 9.20 3.32
CA ARG A 117 -17.94 9.56 2.16
C ARG A 117 -17.22 9.22 0.87
N LYS A 118 -17.98 8.82 -0.15
CA LYS A 118 -17.43 8.56 -1.50
C LYS A 118 -16.59 9.74 -1.96
N PHE A 119 -15.42 9.45 -2.48
CA PHE A 119 -14.51 10.42 -3.07
C PHE A 119 -14.15 9.99 -4.49
N ASN A 120 -14.30 10.89 -5.46
CA ASN A 120 -13.93 10.64 -6.84
C ASN A 120 -12.57 11.29 -7.10
N VAL A 121 -11.55 10.47 -7.29
CA VAL A 121 -10.25 10.96 -7.77
C VAL A 121 -10.37 11.39 -9.23
N GLN A 122 -9.61 12.41 -9.62
CA GLN A 122 -9.50 12.79 -11.02
C GLN A 122 -8.44 11.90 -11.68
N PRO A 123 -8.84 11.09 -12.68
CA PRO A 123 -7.90 10.19 -13.33
C PRO A 123 -6.75 10.94 -14.02
N ASN A 124 -5.54 10.47 -13.81
CA ASN A 124 -4.36 10.98 -14.49
C ASN A 124 -4.03 10.10 -15.71
N VAL A 125 -4.78 10.28 -16.78
CA VAL A 125 -4.68 9.48 -18.01
C VAL A 125 -3.49 9.85 -18.89
N THR A 126 -2.87 10.99 -18.66
CA THR A 126 -1.74 11.51 -19.45
C THR A 126 -0.39 11.33 -18.76
N ASN A 127 -0.38 10.73 -17.55
CA ASN A 127 0.80 10.63 -16.71
C ASN A 127 1.42 12.02 -16.40
N ASP A 128 0.57 13.03 -16.22
CA ASP A 128 1.02 14.35 -15.77
C ASP A 128 1.69 14.22 -14.39
N PRO A 129 2.92 14.70 -14.21
CA PRO A 129 3.61 14.67 -12.91
C PRO A 129 2.88 15.40 -11.78
N LYS A 130 1.93 16.28 -12.11
CA LYS A 130 1.08 17.00 -11.14
C LYS A 130 -0.29 16.37 -10.97
N GLY A 131 -0.59 15.33 -11.75
CA GLY A 131 -1.86 14.61 -11.67
C GLY A 131 -1.86 13.60 -10.52
N PHE A 132 -3.00 12.94 -10.35
CA PHE A 132 -3.14 11.91 -9.32
C PHE A 132 -2.14 10.76 -9.55
N TYR A 133 -1.33 10.49 -8.54
CA TYR A 133 -0.60 9.25 -8.34
C TYR A 133 -0.79 8.80 -6.88
N SER A 134 -1.21 7.56 -6.66
CA SER A 134 -1.72 7.12 -5.36
C SER A 134 -0.74 7.35 -4.21
N SER A 135 0.55 7.03 -4.40
CA SER A 135 1.56 7.19 -3.34
C SER A 135 1.76 8.65 -2.94
N ASP A 136 1.83 9.54 -3.93
CA ASP A 136 2.00 10.98 -3.70
C ASP A 136 0.75 11.56 -3.04
N PHE A 137 -0.41 11.24 -3.56
CA PHE A 137 -1.68 11.75 -3.05
C PHE A 137 -1.94 11.32 -1.60
N TYR A 138 -1.62 10.06 -1.24
CA TYR A 138 -1.76 9.60 0.15
C TYR A 138 -0.83 10.37 1.08
N THR A 139 0.39 10.61 0.65
CA THR A 139 1.40 11.32 1.44
C THR A 139 1.04 12.79 1.60
N ASP A 140 0.63 13.46 0.51
CA ASP A 140 0.23 14.86 0.52
C ASP A 140 -0.94 15.11 1.46
N ASN A 141 -2.01 14.31 1.36
CA ASN A 141 -3.15 14.41 2.28
C ASN A 141 -2.72 14.34 3.75
N LEU A 142 -1.86 13.37 4.09
CA LEU A 142 -1.43 13.19 5.47
C LEU A 142 -0.58 14.38 5.95
N ILE A 143 0.32 14.86 5.10
CA ILE A 143 1.15 16.03 5.39
C ILE A 143 0.28 17.28 5.58
N ASP A 144 -0.67 17.50 4.69
CA ASP A 144 -1.54 18.67 4.76
C ASP A 144 -2.42 18.64 6.02
N TRP A 145 -2.98 17.48 6.37
CA TRP A 145 -3.75 17.35 7.62
C TRP A 145 -2.90 17.58 8.87
N LEU A 146 -1.64 17.19 8.87
CA LEU A 146 -0.73 17.46 9.97
C LEU A 146 -0.36 18.94 10.05
N ARG A 147 -0.28 19.64 8.92
CA ARG A 147 -0.05 21.11 8.84
C ARG A 147 -1.27 21.91 9.25
N GLU A 148 -2.45 21.46 8.86
CA GLU A 148 -3.73 22.11 9.13
C GLU A 148 -4.18 21.99 10.59
N ARG A 149 -3.50 21.22 11.42
CA ARG A 149 -3.87 21.10 12.82
C ARG A 149 -3.97 22.47 13.48
N TRP A 150 -5.10 22.69 14.15
CA TRP A 150 -5.34 23.93 14.89
C TRP A 150 -4.26 24.14 15.95
N PRO A 151 -3.94 25.39 16.35
CA PRO A 151 -2.96 25.66 17.40
C PRO A 151 -3.20 24.84 18.67
N GLU A 152 -4.45 24.72 19.10
CA GLU A 152 -4.88 23.93 20.26
C GLU A 152 -4.67 22.43 20.12
N ASP A 153 -4.67 21.92 18.88
CA ASP A 153 -4.45 20.49 18.59
C ASP A 153 -2.97 20.13 18.37
N ARG A 154 -2.11 21.13 18.22
CA ARG A 154 -0.67 20.89 17.98
C ARG A 154 0.01 20.22 19.16
N GLU A 155 -0.48 20.45 20.37
CA GLU A 155 0.03 19.83 21.61
C GLU A 155 -0.48 18.39 21.79
N LYS A 156 -1.57 18.00 21.11
CA LYS A 156 -2.07 16.62 21.16
C LYS A 156 -1.10 15.69 20.44
N PRO A 157 -0.82 14.52 21.00
CA PRO A 157 -0.11 13.48 20.27
C PRO A 157 -0.93 13.05 19.06
N PHE A 158 -0.27 12.52 18.04
CA PHE A 158 -0.97 12.01 16.87
C PHE A 158 -0.54 10.58 16.54
N PHE A 159 -1.45 9.86 15.90
CA PHE A 159 -1.22 8.58 15.26
C PHE A 159 -1.54 8.73 13.77
N ALA A 160 -0.54 8.62 12.93
CA ALA A 160 -0.66 8.73 11.48
C ALA A 160 -0.30 7.39 10.83
N TYR A 161 -1.26 6.78 10.14
CA TYR A 161 -1.09 5.54 9.44
C TYR A 161 -1.12 5.80 7.92
N LEU A 162 -0.03 5.46 7.23
CA LEU A 162 0.17 5.67 5.79
C LEU A 162 0.37 4.32 5.09
N PRO A 163 -0.70 3.55 4.87
CA PRO A 163 -0.63 2.26 4.19
C PRO A 163 -0.66 2.44 2.69
N PHE A 164 0.52 2.43 2.06
CA PHE A 164 0.62 2.53 0.61
C PHE A 164 -0.04 1.35 -0.10
N LEU A 165 -0.63 1.62 -1.28
CA LEU A 165 -1.03 0.59 -2.22
C LEU A 165 0.20 0.01 -2.94
N ALA A 166 1.15 0.85 -3.30
CA ALA A 166 2.41 0.43 -3.91
C ALA A 166 3.20 -0.51 -2.97
N PRO A 167 3.88 -1.52 -3.50
CA PRO A 167 4.07 -1.85 -4.91
C PRO A 167 3.12 -2.95 -5.44
N HIS A 168 1.87 -2.97 -4.99
CA HIS A 168 0.85 -3.89 -5.51
C HIS A 168 0.63 -3.65 -7.01
N TRP A 169 0.34 -4.70 -7.78
CA TRP A 169 -0.05 -4.52 -9.18
C TRP A 169 -1.42 -3.82 -9.32
N PRO A 170 -1.69 -3.14 -10.47
CA PRO A 170 -0.85 -3.03 -11.67
C PRO A 170 0.45 -2.28 -11.40
N LEU A 171 1.55 -2.75 -12.02
CA LEU A 171 2.85 -2.12 -11.82
C LEU A 171 2.90 -0.82 -12.63
N GLN A 172 2.90 0.30 -11.95
CA GLN A 172 2.80 1.63 -12.54
C GLN A 172 3.65 2.63 -11.76
N CYS A 173 4.57 3.27 -12.42
CA CYS A 173 5.37 4.38 -11.89
C CYS A 173 5.75 5.34 -13.02
N SER A 174 6.36 6.47 -12.70
CA SER A 174 6.90 7.37 -13.70
C SER A 174 8.02 6.70 -14.51
N ASP A 175 8.24 7.17 -15.73
CA ASP A 175 9.35 6.70 -16.55
C ASP A 175 10.68 6.98 -15.86
N ALA A 176 10.81 8.12 -15.20
CA ALA A 176 12.01 8.52 -14.47
C ALA A 176 12.34 7.54 -13.33
N ASP A 177 11.36 7.11 -12.54
CA ASP A 177 11.56 6.18 -11.44
C ASP A 177 11.91 4.78 -11.96
N ARG A 178 11.23 4.34 -13.01
CA ARG A 178 11.49 3.04 -13.64
C ARG A 178 12.88 2.97 -14.25
N ASP A 179 13.29 4.00 -14.98
CA ASP A 179 14.51 3.98 -15.78
C ASP A 179 15.78 4.08 -14.92
N ARG A 180 15.68 4.48 -13.64
CA ARG A 180 16.78 4.35 -12.66
C ARG A 180 17.25 2.90 -12.50
N TYR A 181 16.40 1.93 -12.80
CA TYR A 181 16.64 0.50 -12.63
C TYR A 181 16.92 -0.22 -13.96
N GLU A 182 17.24 0.54 -15.04
CA GLU A 182 17.59 -0.05 -16.34
C GLU A 182 18.78 -0.99 -16.20
N GLY A 183 18.66 -2.19 -16.75
CA GLY A 183 19.70 -3.22 -16.73
C GLY A 183 19.85 -3.99 -15.41
N VAL A 184 19.25 -3.54 -14.31
CA VAL A 184 19.44 -4.14 -12.97
C VAL A 184 18.89 -5.57 -12.88
N TYR A 185 17.88 -5.89 -13.67
CA TYR A 185 17.14 -7.16 -13.61
C TYR A 185 17.30 -8.06 -14.84
N ASP A 186 18.19 -7.70 -15.76
CA ASP A 186 18.34 -8.37 -17.06
C ASP A 186 18.91 -9.79 -16.95
N ASP A 187 19.61 -10.10 -15.87
CA ASP A 187 20.17 -11.41 -15.58
C ASP A 187 19.20 -12.35 -14.79
N GLY A 188 18.02 -11.88 -14.48
CA GLY A 188 16.91 -12.67 -13.95
C GLY A 188 16.90 -12.86 -12.42
N PRO A 189 15.88 -13.58 -11.93
CA PRO A 189 15.57 -13.66 -10.49
C PRO A 189 16.64 -14.44 -9.70
N ALA A 190 17.27 -15.45 -10.28
CA ALA A 190 18.29 -16.24 -9.60
C ALA A 190 19.53 -15.41 -9.29
N ALA A 191 20.03 -14.67 -10.29
CA ALA A 191 21.19 -13.79 -10.13
C ALA A 191 20.90 -12.67 -9.12
N LEU A 192 19.72 -12.05 -9.20
CA LEU A 192 19.28 -11.04 -8.25
C LEU A 192 19.25 -11.59 -6.81
N ARG A 193 18.74 -12.80 -6.62
CA ARG A 193 18.69 -13.47 -5.32
C ARG A 193 20.09 -13.66 -4.73
N LEU A 194 21.03 -14.14 -5.52
CA LEU A 194 22.41 -14.34 -5.06
C LEU A 194 23.06 -13.01 -4.65
N ARG A 195 22.91 -11.95 -5.44
CA ARG A 195 23.42 -10.61 -5.08
C ARG A 195 22.83 -10.09 -3.78
N ARG A 196 21.52 -10.28 -3.57
CA ARG A 196 20.86 -9.91 -2.31
C ARG A 196 21.38 -10.70 -1.13
N LEU A 197 21.55 -12.01 -1.28
CA LEU A 197 22.09 -12.88 -0.24
C LEU A 197 23.49 -12.43 0.19
N GLU A 198 24.37 -12.22 -0.76
CA GLU A 198 25.72 -11.77 -0.47
C GLU A 198 25.75 -10.40 0.23
N ARG A 199 24.90 -9.48 -0.22
CA ARG A 199 24.78 -8.18 0.45
C ARG A 199 24.25 -8.30 1.87
N MET A 200 23.26 -9.17 2.12
CA MET A 200 22.71 -9.40 3.47
C MET A 200 23.76 -10.01 4.41
N LYS A 201 24.57 -10.96 3.93
CA LYS A 201 25.70 -11.51 4.68
C LYS A 201 26.72 -10.42 5.00
N LYS A 202 27.10 -9.62 4.01
CA LYS A 202 28.07 -8.52 4.17
C LYS A 202 27.58 -7.45 5.18
N LEU A 203 26.28 -7.22 5.25
CA LEU A 203 25.68 -6.29 6.19
C LEU A 203 25.42 -6.90 7.58
N GLY A 204 25.72 -8.18 7.78
CA GLY A 204 25.46 -8.88 9.03
C GLY A 204 23.98 -9.10 9.35
N ILE A 205 23.09 -8.97 8.36
CA ILE A 205 21.64 -9.19 8.53
C ILE A 205 21.38 -10.69 8.69
N ILE A 206 22.15 -11.53 8.02
CA ILE A 206 22.11 -12.99 8.13
C ILE A 206 23.51 -13.54 8.37
N GLY A 207 23.60 -14.74 8.94
CA GLY A 207 24.87 -15.42 9.16
C GLY A 207 25.60 -15.76 7.84
N PRO A 208 26.95 -15.85 7.87
CA PRO A 208 27.74 -16.13 6.68
C PRO A 208 27.45 -17.52 6.07
N ASP A 209 27.06 -18.47 6.91
CA ASP A 209 26.84 -19.87 6.52
C ASP A 209 25.41 -20.14 6.03
N VAL A 210 24.55 -19.12 5.96
CA VAL A 210 23.19 -19.29 5.46
C VAL A 210 23.21 -19.67 3.99
N ASN A 211 22.64 -20.83 3.68
CA ASN A 211 22.40 -21.30 2.33
C ASN A 211 20.94 -21.03 1.95
N PRO A 212 20.68 -20.39 0.81
CA PRO A 212 19.32 -20.15 0.37
C PRO A 212 18.70 -21.46 -0.13
N HIS A 213 17.39 -21.62 0.08
CA HIS A 213 16.63 -22.65 -0.60
C HIS A 213 16.68 -22.45 -2.12
N GLU A 214 16.47 -23.50 -2.90
CA GLU A 214 16.31 -23.35 -4.35
C GLU A 214 15.17 -22.42 -4.72
N VAL A 215 15.27 -21.77 -5.88
CA VAL A 215 14.17 -20.93 -6.39
C VAL A 215 13.02 -21.83 -6.79
N VAL A 216 11.86 -21.59 -6.20
CA VAL A 216 10.61 -22.29 -6.60
C VAL A 216 9.81 -21.37 -7.50
N VAL A 217 9.66 -21.78 -8.75
CA VAL A 217 8.83 -21.07 -9.72
C VAL A 217 7.39 -21.57 -9.58
N GLY A 218 6.45 -20.66 -9.38
CA GLY A 218 5.04 -21.02 -9.26
C GLY A 218 4.49 -21.64 -10.55
N PRO A 219 3.43 -22.48 -10.46
CA PRO A 219 2.93 -23.26 -11.59
C PRO A 219 2.40 -22.43 -12.77
N MET A 220 2.13 -21.15 -12.56
CA MET A 220 1.70 -20.23 -13.60
C MET A 220 2.85 -19.44 -14.24
N ASN A 221 4.08 -19.64 -13.79
CA ASN A 221 5.24 -18.94 -14.29
C ASN A 221 6.17 -19.91 -15.02
N ARG A 222 6.98 -19.36 -15.91
CA ARG A 222 8.04 -20.13 -16.57
C ARG A 222 9.37 -19.91 -15.87
N GLU A 223 10.24 -20.92 -15.94
CA GLU A 223 11.63 -20.79 -15.57
C GLU A 223 12.31 -19.72 -16.44
N TRP A 224 13.19 -18.92 -15.86
CA TRP A 224 13.89 -17.85 -16.57
C TRP A 224 14.58 -18.34 -17.84
N ASN A 225 15.21 -19.52 -17.77
CA ASN A 225 15.95 -20.08 -18.89
C ASN A 225 15.06 -20.60 -20.02
N GLU A 226 13.79 -20.86 -19.75
CA GLU A 226 12.78 -21.29 -20.72
C GLU A 226 12.07 -20.13 -21.40
N MET A 227 12.25 -18.92 -20.89
CA MET A 227 11.68 -17.70 -21.45
C MET A 227 12.41 -17.30 -22.74
N THR A 228 11.65 -16.81 -23.71
CA THR A 228 12.20 -16.14 -24.89
C THR A 228 12.90 -14.83 -24.50
N PRO A 229 13.79 -14.30 -25.33
CA PRO A 229 14.42 -13.00 -25.09
C PRO A 229 13.42 -11.87 -24.85
N TYR A 230 12.28 -11.90 -25.55
CA TYR A 230 11.21 -10.92 -25.37
C TYR A 230 10.55 -11.06 -23.99
N GLU A 231 10.21 -12.27 -23.56
CA GLU A 231 9.60 -12.52 -22.24
C GLU A 231 10.55 -12.12 -21.11
N ARG A 232 11.85 -12.39 -21.23
CA ARG A 232 12.86 -11.92 -20.25
C ARG A 232 12.91 -10.41 -20.17
N LYS A 233 12.89 -9.73 -21.32
CA LYS A 233 12.86 -8.26 -21.37
C LYS A 233 11.59 -7.71 -20.70
N CYS A 234 10.43 -8.30 -20.96
CA CYS A 234 9.17 -7.91 -20.30
C CYS A 234 9.23 -8.12 -18.78
N SER A 235 9.75 -9.27 -18.33
CA SER A 235 9.93 -9.58 -16.92
C SER A 235 10.89 -8.60 -16.23
N ALA A 236 12.04 -8.31 -16.83
CA ALA A 236 13.00 -7.33 -16.34
C ALA A 236 12.35 -5.93 -16.25
N ARG A 237 11.59 -5.53 -17.27
CA ARG A 237 10.89 -4.24 -17.29
C ARG A 237 9.83 -4.13 -16.21
N ALA A 238 9.08 -5.22 -15.95
CA ALA A 238 8.13 -5.29 -14.86
C ALA A 238 8.83 -5.10 -13.50
N MET A 239 9.99 -5.72 -13.29
CA MET A 239 10.78 -5.56 -12.07
C MET A 239 11.38 -4.15 -11.92
N GLN A 240 11.76 -3.49 -13.02
CA GLN A 240 12.17 -2.08 -13.00
C GLN A 240 11.02 -1.19 -12.51
N CYS A 241 9.81 -1.42 -13.04
CA CYS A 241 8.62 -0.69 -12.61
C CYS A 241 8.30 -0.95 -11.13
N TYR A 242 8.36 -2.21 -10.69
CA TYR A 242 8.17 -2.55 -9.27
C TYR A 242 9.17 -1.82 -8.36
N ALA A 243 10.45 -1.78 -8.76
CA ALA A 243 11.47 -1.07 -8.02
C ALA A 243 11.25 0.44 -7.99
N GLY A 244 10.84 1.03 -9.13
CA GLY A 244 10.45 2.44 -9.20
C GLY A 244 9.27 2.78 -8.29
N MET A 245 8.27 1.90 -8.20
CA MET A 245 7.16 2.05 -7.24
C MET A 245 7.63 2.03 -5.79
N VAL A 246 8.58 1.17 -5.45
CA VAL A 246 9.15 1.12 -4.09
C VAL A 246 9.97 2.37 -3.80
N ASP A 247 10.72 2.85 -4.79
CA ASP A 247 11.55 4.04 -4.69
C ASP A 247 10.69 5.30 -4.45
N SER A 248 9.59 5.43 -5.18
CA SER A 248 8.63 6.54 -5.02
C SER A 248 8.01 6.63 -3.62
N ILE A 249 7.90 5.51 -2.88
CA ILE A 249 7.47 5.52 -1.47
C ILE A 249 8.50 6.25 -0.60
N GLY A 250 9.79 6.13 -0.92
CA GLY A 250 10.89 6.74 -0.16
C GLY A 250 11.26 8.15 -0.57
N GLU A 251 10.97 8.53 -1.81
CA GLU A 251 11.39 9.81 -2.43
C GLU A 251 10.20 10.72 -2.80
N HIS A 252 9.29 10.96 -1.85
CA HIS A 252 8.18 11.86 -2.13
C HIS A 252 8.67 13.30 -2.48
N PRO A 253 8.13 13.98 -3.52
CA PRO A 253 8.59 15.33 -3.96
C PRO A 253 8.56 16.40 -2.88
N THR A 254 7.67 16.25 -1.89
CA THR A 254 7.63 17.14 -0.71
C THR A 254 8.62 16.72 0.38
N SER A 255 9.35 15.64 0.22
CA SER A 255 10.34 15.09 1.16
C SER A 255 11.61 15.97 1.31
N ASN A 256 11.74 17.06 0.56
CA ASN A 256 12.71 18.11 0.88
C ASN A 256 12.49 18.76 2.26
N GLN A 257 11.40 18.36 2.96
CA GLN A 257 11.16 18.67 4.36
C GLN A 257 11.11 17.37 5.15
N SER A 258 12.23 16.97 5.74
CA SER A 258 12.28 15.82 6.62
C SER A 258 11.39 16.04 7.84
N PHE A 259 10.40 15.19 8.01
CA PHE A 259 9.65 15.12 9.25
C PHE A 259 10.48 14.34 10.27
N MET A 260 10.98 14.98 11.31
CA MET A 260 11.59 14.30 12.45
C MET A 260 10.64 14.30 13.63
N VAL A 261 10.30 13.12 14.12
CA VAL A 261 9.61 12.95 15.40
C VAL A 261 10.66 12.97 16.52
N ARG A 262 10.73 14.06 17.27
CA ARG A 262 11.47 14.10 18.53
C ARG A 262 10.48 14.27 19.66
N ARG A 263 10.41 13.28 20.56
CA ARG A 263 9.59 13.30 21.79
C ARG A 263 8.10 13.66 21.56
N GLY A 264 7.50 13.06 20.53
CA GLY A 264 6.08 13.30 20.22
C GLY A 264 5.76 14.63 19.53
N VAL A 265 6.76 15.42 19.17
CA VAL A 265 6.59 16.67 18.41
C VAL A 265 7.14 16.50 17.02
N LEU A 266 6.31 16.79 16.02
CA LEU A 266 6.71 16.82 14.62
C LEU A 266 7.47 18.12 14.37
N THR A 267 8.77 18.04 14.09
CA THR A 267 9.55 19.20 13.66
C THR A 267 9.78 19.11 12.16
N LEU A 268 9.31 20.10 11.42
CA LEU A 268 9.66 20.29 10.02
C LEU A 268 11.08 20.86 9.97
N SER A 269 12.05 20.06 9.56
CA SER A 269 13.38 20.56 9.25
C SER A 269 13.63 20.48 7.75
N ALA A 270 14.05 21.58 7.14
CA ALA A 270 14.64 21.51 5.81
C ALA A 270 15.92 20.67 5.91
N ARG A 271 16.08 19.64 5.07
CA ARG A 271 17.37 18.95 4.97
C ARG A 271 18.43 19.96 4.52
N PRO A 272 19.56 20.07 5.22
CA PRO A 272 20.75 20.56 4.56
C PRO A 272 21.15 19.53 3.51
N GLU A 273 21.45 20.02 2.33
CA GLU A 273 21.90 19.24 1.19
C GLU A 273 23.04 18.27 1.57
N ARG A 274 22.97 17.04 1.04
CA ARG A 274 23.99 15.98 0.96
C ARG A 274 24.06 14.99 2.11
N TRP A 275 23.68 13.78 1.75
CA TRP A 275 24.52 12.60 1.97
C TRP A 275 24.68 11.84 0.66
#